data_aea626d234e37226a12e77418cc4d040
#
_entry.id   aea626d234e37226a12e77418cc4d040
#
_cell.length_a   1.000
_cell.length_b   1.000
_cell.length_c   1.000
_cell.angle_alpha   90.00
_cell.angle_beta   90.00
_cell.angle_gamma   90.00
#
_symmetry.space_group_name_H-M   'P 1'
#
loop_
_entity.id
_entity.type
_entity.pdbx_description
1 polymer ?
#
loop_
_entity_poly.entity_id
_entity_poly.type
_entity_poly.pdbx_seq_one_letter_code
_entity_poly.pdbx_strand_id
1 'polypeptide(L)'
;MAQNDIGIDLGTTTIIIAQEGQGVVLNQPSVVAVDTRKNSVLEVGDKALAMVGRTPNYISAIFPLKDGVISDHTMTRELICRFVNQVYSSHMVKPRVAVCVPAAITGIESDAVVEAVVAAGARQVYLIDEPIAAALGSGIDITIPDGRMIIDIGGGTTDIAVLSLGGKVKATSVRVAGNHYDEEILKHVRNKFSIAIGQRTAEELKKKVACCPQKTDFNEMMEIKGRSLLTGLPVRVNVSTSDLYEPVMMLSEQIGTAAHQVLEKTPPELAGDIYRNGVVLTGGGAQLHGLTEYLSQELKVEVTVSPDPVNCVALGTAMSLGLGDKLETGFTDATPRIGRR
;
A
#
# COMPACT_ATOMS: atom_id res chain seq x y z
N MET A 1 -22.38 9.54 20.90
CA MET A 1 -22.94 9.52 19.53
C MET A 1 -22.00 8.63 18.74
N ALA A 2 -22.49 7.61 18.06
CA ALA A 2 -21.62 6.78 17.22
C ALA A 2 -21.02 7.68 16.13
N GLN A 3 -19.74 7.89 16.18
CA GLN A 3 -19.01 8.63 15.17
C GLN A 3 -18.95 7.73 13.94
N ASN A 4 -19.58 8.14 12.85
CA ASN A 4 -19.56 7.41 11.57
C ASN A 4 -18.36 7.83 10.70
N ASP A 5 -17.29 8.24 11.35
CA ASP A 5 -16.09 8.73 10.67
C ASP A 5 -15.29 7.55 10.13
N ILE A 6 -14.88 7.64 8.86
CA ILE A 6 -14.15 6.57 8.17
C ILE A 6 -12.83 7.07 7.63
N GLY A 7 -11.82 6.22 7.72
CA GLY A 7 -10.53 6.36 7.04
C GLY A 7 -10.44 5.41 5.87
N ILE A 8 -9.99 5.90 4.72
CA ILE A 8 -9.79 5.12 3.51
C ILE A 8 -8.30 5.11 3.18
N ASP A 9 -7.71 3.93 3.17
CA ASP A 9 -6.42 3.68 2.52
C ASP A 9 -6.70 3.32 1.05
N LEU A 10 -6.32 4.23 0.14
CA LEU A 10 -6.52 4.07 -1.29
C LEU A 10 -5.26 3.46 -1.94
N GLY A 11 -4.95 2.22 -1.57
CA GLY A 11 -3.75 1.54 -2.01
C GLY A 11 -3.81 1.01 -3.45
N THR A 12 -2.64 0.90 -4.08
CA THR A 12 -2.48 0.35 -5.44
C THR A 12 -3.02 -1.08 -5.57
N THR A 13 -2.85 -1.90 -4.54
CA THR A 13 -3.25 -3.32 -4.55
C THR A 13 -4.57 -3.56 -3.84
N THR A 14 -4.81 -2.86 -2.74
CA THR A 14 -5.99 -3.02 -1.90
C THR A 14 -6.54 -1.66 -1.48
N ILE A 15 -7.87 -1.56 -1.36
CA ILE A 15 -8.55 -0.48 -0.68
C ILE A 15 -8.99 -1.00 0.67
N ILE A 16 -8.57 -0.33 1.74
CA ILE A 16 -8.92 -0.69 3.10
C ILE A 16 -9.70 0.47 3.71
N ILE A 17 -10.85 0.17 4.31
CA ILE A 17 -11.65 1.16 5.02
C ILE A 17 -11.67 0.77 6.49
N ALA A 18 -11.28 1.72 7.33
CA ALA A 18 -11.39 1.62 8.79
C ALA A 18 -12.41 2.62 9.32
N GLN A 19 -13.07 2.26 10.38
CA GLN A 19 -14.01 3.12 11.10
C GLN A 19 -13.53 3.35 12.51
N GLU A 20 -13.59 4.59 12.99
CA GLU A 20 -13.16 4.93 14.34
C GLU A 20 -13.94 4.09 15.37
N GLY A 21 -13.19 3.41 16.25
CA GLY A 21 -13.75 2.56 17.32
C GLY A 21 -14.22 1.17 16.88
N GLN A 22 -14.25 0.86 15.58
CA GLN A 22 -14.63 -0.46 15.05
C GLN A 22 -13.46 -1.21 14.40
N GLY A 23 -12.37 -0.48 14.03
CA GLY A 23 -11.26 -1.05 13.29
C GLY A 23 -11.55 -1.16 11.79
N VAL A 24 -10.91 -2.13 11.12
CA VAL A 24 -11.09 -2.37 9.68
C VAL A 24 -12.48 -2.96 9.41
N VAL A 25 -13.24 -2.28 8.56
CA VAL A 25 -14.61 -2.68 8.17
C VAL A 25 -14.70 -3.16 6.72
N LEU A 26 -13.69 -2.87 5.89
CA LEU A 26 -13.57 -3.37 4.53
C LEU A 26 -12.09 -3.50 4.15
N ASN A 27 -11.75 -4.61 3.52
CA ASN A 27 -10.45 -4.84 2.88
C ASN A 27 -10.71 -5.58 1.56
N GLN A 28 -10.50 -4.88 0.44
CA GLN A 28 -10.83 -5.40 -0.89
C GLN A 28 -9.75 -5.04 -1.91
N PRO A 29 -9.46 -5.92 -2.86
CA PRO A 29 -8.55 -5.62 -3.97
C PRO A 29 -8.97 -4.40 -4.79
N SER A 30 -8.00 -3.59 -5.20
CA SER A 30 -8.18 -2.41 -6.07
C SER A 30 -8.35 -2.83 -7.54
N VAL A 31 -9.40 -3.58 -7.85
CA VAL A 31 -9.64 -4.12 -9.20
C VAL A 31 -11.11 -4.01 -9.59
N VAL A 32 -11.34 -3.73 -10.88
CA VAL A 32 -12.67 -3.59 -11.49
C VAL A 32 -12.75 -4.51 -12.70
N ALA A 33 -13.81 -5.32 -12.78
CA ALA A 33 -14.14 -6.10 -13.98
C ALA A 33 -15.18 -5.34 -14.82
N VAL A 34 -14.86 -5.11 -16.08
CA VAL A 34 -15.67 -4.30 -17.03
C VAL A 34 -16.08 -5.13 -18.25
N ASP A 35 -17.35 -5.08 -18.64
CA ASP A 35 -17.78 -5.51 -19.99
C ASP A 35 -17.42 -4.40 -20.99
N THR A 36 -16.42 -4.64 -21.82
CA THR A 36 -15.88 -3.66 -22.78
C THR A 36 -16.86 -3.33 -23.92
N ARG A 37 -17.84 -4.19 -24.19
CA ARG A 37 -18.88 -3.95 -25.23
C ARG A 37 -19.95 -2.99 -24.75
N LYS A 38 -20.26 -3.04 -23.44
CA LYS A 38 -21.31 -2.23 -22.81
C LYS A 38 -20.73 -1.03 -22.06
N ASN A 39 -19.41 -0.99 -21.90
CA ASN A 39 -18.70 -0.04 -21.06
C ASN A 39 -19.31 0.04 -19.65
N SER A 40 -19.60 -1.11 -19.05
CA SER A 40 -20.26 -1.21 -17.74
C SER A 40 -19.45 -2.05 -16.77
N VAL A 41 -19.39 -1.58 -15.53
CA VAL A 41 -18.74 -2.32 -14.44
C VAL A 41 -19.60 -3.51 -14.04
N LEU A 42 -19.01 -4.70 -14.10
CA LEU A 42 -19.62 -5.96 -13.70
C LEU A 42 -19.43 -6.22 -12.21
N GLU A 43 -18.17 -6.27 -11.78
CA GLU A 43 -17.79 -6.60 -10.41
C GLU A 43 -16.60 -5.75 -9.96
N VAL A 44 -16.38 -5.68 -8.63
CA VAL A 44 -15.25 -5.00 -8.00
C VAL A 44 -14.65 -5.88 -6.91
N GLY A 45 -13.44 -5.57 -6.48
CA GLY A 45 -12.78 -6.24 -5.36
C GLY A 45 -12.52 -7.72 -5.62
N ASP A 46 -12.73 -8.56 -4.61
CA ASP A 46 -12.46 -10.02 -4.67
C ASP A 46 -13.15 -10.72 -5.85
N LYS A 47 -14.38 -10.33 -6.16
CA LYS A 47 -15.12 -10.91 -7.29
C LYS A 47 -14.47 -10.57 -8.62
N ALA A 48 -13.98 -9.33 -8.79
CA ALA A 48 -13.26 -8.93 -9.99
C ALA A 48 -11.87 -9.58 -10.04
N LEU A 49 -11.16 -9.69 -8.90
CA LEU A 49 -9.86 -10.36 -8.81
C LEU A 49 -9.96 -11.85 -9.23
N ALA A 50 -11.03 -12.54 -8.86
CA ALA A 50 -11.25 -13.93 -9.26
C ALA A 50 -11.37 -14.10 -10.78
N MET A 51 -11.68 -13.03 -11.51
CA MET A 51 -11.79 -13.03 -12.97
C MET A 51 -10.46 -12.80 -13.69
N VAL A 52 -9.46 -12.23 -13.02
CA VAL A 52 -8.15 -11.92 -13.62
C VAL A 52 -7.53 -13.15 -14.26
N GLY A 53 -7.13 -13.04 -15.53
CA GLY A 53 -6.52 -14.13 -16.31
C GLY A 53 -7.47 -15.28 -16.71
N ARG A 54 -8.78 -15.12 -16.49
CA ARG A 54 -9.81 -16.13 -16.79
C ARG A 54 -10.99 -15.58 -17.58
N THR A 55 -10.89 -14.35 -18.04
CA THR A 55 -11.98 -13.65 -18.75
C THR A 55 -11.95 -13.92 -20.25
N PRO A 56 -13.13 -13.97 -20.91
CA PRO A 56 -13.22 -13.88 -22.36
C PRO A 56 -12.83 -12.47 -22.83
N ASN A 57 -12.53 -12.31 -24.13
CA ASN A 57 -11.99 -11.07 -24.70
C ASN A 57 -12.84 -9.80 -24.50
N TYR A 58 -14.11 -9.94 -24.15
CA TYR A 58 -15.01 -8.81 -23.91
C TYR A 58 -15.15 -8.43 -22.43
N ILE A 59 -14.45 -9.11 -21.53
CA ILE A 59 -14.36 -8.73 -20.11
C ILE A 59 -12.91 -8.41 -19.80
N SER A 60 -12.65 -7.22 -19.28
CA SER A 60 -11.34 -6.76 -18.87
C SER A 60 -11.32 -6.54 -17.36
N ALA A 61 -10.28 -7.02 -16.69
CA ALA A 61 -9.97 -6.65 -15.31
C ALA A 61 -8.99 -5.47 -15.33
N ILE A 62 -9.41 -4.35 -14.75
CA ILE A 62 -8.67 -3.08 -14.73
C ILE A 62 -8.22 -2.83 -13.29
N PHE A 63 -6.93 -2.51 -13.13
CA PHE A 63 -6.36 -2.00 -11.89
C PHE A 63 -6.26 -0.47 -12.03
N PRO A 64 -7.19 0.30 -11.46
CA PRO A 64 -7.30 1.73 -11.73
C PRO A 64 -6.28 2.57 -10.96
N LEU A 65 -5.56 1.94 -10.03
CA LEU A 65 -4.45 2.53 -9.28
C LEU A 65 -3.16 1.79 -9.66
N LYS A 66 -2.11 2.52 -9.98
CA LYS A 66 -0.81 1.97 -10.34
C LYS A 66 0.32 2.84 -9.79
N ASP A 67 1.27 2.21 -9.08
CA ASP A 67 2.47 2.88 -8.55
C ASP A 67 2.16 4.16 -7.75
N GLY A 68 1.10 4.11 -6.93
CA GLY A 68 0.65 5.23 -6.11
C GLY A 68 -0.11 6.32 -6.88
N VAL A 69 -0.42 6.14 -8.18
CA VAL A 69 -1.14 7.12 -9.01
C VAL A 69 -2.46 6.56 -9.53
N ILE A 70 -3.42 7.45 -9.75
CA ILE A 70 -4.67 7.12 -10.40
C ILE A 70 -4.45 7.00 -11.91
N SER A 71 -4.53 5.77 -12.44
CA SER A 71 -4.39 5.51 -13.88
C SER A 71 -5.74 5.55 -14.61
N ASP A 72 -6.85 5.35 -13.90
CA ASP A 72 -8.22 5.46 -14.44
C ASP A 72 -9.14 6.11 -13.41
N HIS A 73 -9.44 7.39 -13.62
CA HIS A 73 -10.28 8.20 -12.73
C HIS A 73 -11.72 7.65 -12.63
N THR A 74 -12.28 7.18 -13.75
CA THR A 74 -13.67 6.69 -13.78
C THR A 74 -13.81 5.40 -12.96
N MET A 75 -12.87 4.48 -13.14
CA MET A 75 -12.89 3.21 -12.41
C MET A 75 -12.51 3.40 -10.94
N THR A 76 -11.60 4.32 -10.61
CA THR A 76 -11.29 4.68 -9.21
C THR A 76 -12.51 5.24 -8.50
N ARG A 77 -13.22 6.18 -9.14
CA ARG A 77 -14.47 6.73 -8.60
C ARG A 77 -15.52 5.63 -8.35
N GLU A 78 -15.69 4.73 -9.30
CA GLU A 78 -16.66 3.63 -9.18
C GLU A 78 -16.30 2.69 -8.01
N LEU A 79 -15.00 2.37 -7.83
CA LEU A 79 -14.51 1.59 -6.69
C LEU A 79 -14.82 2.28 -5.36
N ILE A 80 -14.42 3.55 -5.21
CA ILE A 80 -14.64 4.31 -3.98
C ILE A 80 -16.14 4.38 -3.67
N CYS A 81 -16.97 4.72 -4.67
CA CYS A 81 -18.41 4.82 -4.47
C CYS A 81 -19.02 3.48 -4.01
N ARG A 82 -18.65 2.36 -4.64
CA ARG A 82 -19.18 1.04 -4.25
C ARG A 82 -18.73 0.62 -2.87
N PHE A 83 -17.45 0.81 -2.53
CA PHE A 83 -16.91 0.38 -1.24
C PHE A 83 -17.41 1.26 -0.10
N VAL A 84 -17.47 2.58 -0.27
CA VAL A 84 -18.06 3.48 0.74
C VAL A 84 -19.54 3.17 0.96
N ASN A 85 -20.31 2.94 -0.11
CA ASN A 85 -21.72 2.57 0.00
C ASN A 85 -21.94 1.18 0.65
N GLN A 86 -20.99 0.27 0.51
CA GLN A 86 -21.04 -1.04 1.17
C GLN A 86 -20.87 -0.92 2.68
N VAL A 87 -19.96 -0.04 3.11
CA VAL A 87 -19.68 0.21 4.54
C VAL A 87 -20.74 1.12 5.16
N TYR A 88 -21.18 2.10 4.38
CA TYR A 88 -22.08 3.15 4.86
C TYR A 88 -23.48 2.99 4.27
N SER A 89 -24.34 2.29 4.99
CA SER A 89 -25.74 2.03 4.58
C SER A 89 -26.76 3.02 5.17
N SER A 90 -26.35 3.88 6.12
CA SER A 90 -27.27 4.84 6.80
C SER A 90 -27.30 6.19 6.10
N HIS A 91 -28.46 6.60 5.63
CA HIS A 91 -28.65 7.90 4.96
C HIS A 91 -28.89 9.08 5.92
N MET A 92 -28.96 8.86 7.25
CA MET A 92 -29.36 9.91 8.20
C MET A 92 -28.23 10.86 8.61
N VAL A 93 -26.99 10.37 8.73
CA VAL A 93 -25.84 11.21 9.10
C VAL A 93 -24.69 10.88 8.18
N LYS A 94 -24.31 11.83 7.34
CA LYS A 94 -23.18 11.67 6.41
C LYS A 94 -21.85 11.64 7.17
N PRO A 95 -20.90 10.73 6.85
CA PRO A 95 -19.62 10.62 7.54
C PRO A 95 -18.66 11.77 7.22
N ARG A 96 -17.71 12.02 8.12
CA ARG A 96 -16.42 12.61 7.74
C ARG A 96 -15.56 11.48 7.18
N VAL A 97 -14.84 11.78 6.13
CA VAL A 97 -13.97 10.79 5.47
C VAL A 97 -12.56 11.36 5.38
N ALA A 98 -11.60 10.68 5.96
CA ALA A 98 -10.20 10.91 5.67
C ALA A 98 -9.76 9.91 4.59
N VAL A 99 -8.97 10.36 3.63
CA VAL A 99 -8.37 9.51 2.61
C VAL A 99 -6.86 9.62 2.69
N CYS A 100 -6.22 8.49 2.80
CA CYS A 100 -4.77 8.41 2.69
C CYS A 100 -4.35 8.58 1.23
N VAL A 101 -3.36 9.42 1.02
CA VAL A 101 -2.81 9.72 -0.30
C VAL A 101 -1.28 9.72 -0.25
N PRO A 102 -0.60 9.29 -1.34
CA PRO A 102 0.85 9.38 -1.43
C PRO A 102 1.33 10.82 -1.25
N ALA A 103 2.48 10.99 -0.61
CA ALA A 103 3.04 12.33 -0.34
C ALA A 103 3.36 13.15 -1.61
N ALA A 104 3.46 12.50 -2.77
CA ALA A 104 3.75 13.10 -4.06
C ALA A 104 2.51 13.22 -4.97
N ILE A 105 1.28 13.09 -4.43
CA ILE A 105 0.05 13.21 -5.21
C ILE A 105 -0.07 14.58 -5.90
N THR A 106 -0.48 14.59 -7.15
CA THR A 106 -0.76 15.83 -7.88
C THR A 106 -2.08 16.46 -7.48
N GLY A 107 -2.25 17.78 -7.68
CA GLY A 107 -3.52 18.46 -7.39
C GLY A 107 -4.71 17.85 -8.16
N ILE A 108 -4.52 17.45 -9.42
CA ILE A 108 -5.57 16.82 -10.24
C ILE A 108 -6.01 15.47 -9.66
N GLU A 109 -5.07 14.65 -9.22
CA GLU A 109 -5.36 13.36 -8.59
C GLU A 109 -6.04 13.54 -7.24
N SER A 110 -5.58 14.50 -6.45
CA SER A 110 -6.21 14.89 -5.18
C SER A 110 -7.66 15.30 -5.38
N ASP A 111 -7.93 16.20 -6.34
CA ASP A 111 -9.29 16.64 -6.67
C ASP A 111 -10.19 15.47 -7.11
N ALA A 112 -9.66 14.55 -7.91
CA ALA A 112 -10.40 13.36 -8.35
C ALA A 112 -10.77 12.43 -7.19
N VAL A 113 -9.88 12.24 -6.21
CA VAL A 113 -10.16 11.48 -4.98
C VAL A 113 -11.26 12.17 -4.18
N VAL A 114 -11.13 13.48 -3.96
CA VAL A 114 -12.12 14.27 -3.22
C VAL A 114 -13.49 14.20 -3.89
N GLU A 115 -13.56 14.41 -5.22
CA GLU A 115 -14.82 14.31 -5.98
C GLU A 115 -15.47 12.92 -5.85
N ALA A 116 -14.66 11.84 -5.91
CA ALA A 116 -15.16 10.49 -5.77
C ALA A 116 -15.77 10.25 -4.38
N VAL A 117 -15.12 10.72 -3.33
CA VAL A 117 -15.57 10.55 -1.94
C VAL A 117 -16.81 11.40 -1.64
N VAL A 118 -16.87 12.63 -2.17
CA VAL A 118 -18.07 13.48 -2.09
C VAL A 118 -19.24 12.84 -2.82
N ALA A 119 -19.00 12.27 -4.03
CA ALA A 119 -20.02 11.55 -4.78
C ALA A 119 -20.54 10.30 -4.06
N ALA A 120 -19.67 9.64 -3.25
CA ALA A 120 -20.05 8.54 -2.37
C ALA A 120 -20.85 8.97 -1.13
N GLY A 121 -21.02 10.27 -0.91
CA GLY A 121 -21.91 10.82 0.13
C GLY A 121 -21.20 11.36 1.37
N ALA A 122 -19.90 11.57 1.35
CA ALA A 122 -19.18 12.21 2.46
C ALA A 122 -19.69 13.64 2.73
N ARG A 123 -19.73 14.01 4.02
CA ARG A 123 -20.05 15.37 4.48
C ARG A 123 -18.83 16.28 4.43
N GLN A 124 -17.71 15.75 4.84
CA GLN A 124 -16.41 16.42 4.87
C GLN A 124 -15.36 15.43 4.40
N VAL A 125 -14.37 15.92 3.68
CA VAL A 125 -13.28 15.12 3.14
C VAL A 125 -11.95 15.71 3.61
N TYR A 126 -11.12 14.85 4.17
CA TYR A 126 -9.77 15.19 4.59
C TYR A 126 -8.78 14.33 3.82
N LEU A 127 -7.63 14.89 3.50
CA LEU A 127 -6.52 14.15 2.94
C LEU A 127 -5.42 14.04 3.98
N ILE A 128 -4.82 12.87 4.09
CA ILE A 128 -3.69 12.60 4.97
C ILE A 128 -2.55 11.95 4.18
N ASP A 129 -1.33 12.37 4.46
CA ASP A 129 -0.14 11.77 3.87
C ASP A 129 0.11 10.36 4.43
N GLU A 130 0.44 9.42 3.54
CA GLU A 130 0.62 7.99 3.84
C GLU A 130 1.57 7.71 5.02
N PRO A 131 2.79 8.29 5.11
CA PRO A 131 3.67 8.01 6.23
C PRO A 131 3.16 8.55 7.58
N ILE A 132 2.35 9.61 7.59
CA ILE A 132 1.71 10.11 8.82
C ILE A 132 0.63 9.13 9.27
N ALA A 133 -0.22 8.70 8.35
CA ALA A 133 -1.25 7.69 8.62
C ALA A 133 -0.62 6.38 9.11
N ALA A 134 0.44 5.90 8.44
CA ALA A 134 1.16 4.70 8.83
C ALA A 134 1.73 4.79 10.25
N ALA A 135 2.31 5.94 10.62
CA ALA A 135 2.84 6.17 11.98
C ALA A 135 1.74 6.15 13.04
N LEU A 136 0.64 6.87 12.80
CA LEU A 136 -0.50 6.90 13.72
C LEU A 136 -1.09 5.50 13.92
N GLY A 137 -1.31 4.76 12.84
CA GLY A 137 -1.86 3.41 12.90
C GLY A 137 -0.92 2.37 13.51
N SER A 138 0.38 2.63 13.49
CA SER A 138 1.39 1.82 14.20
C SER A 138 1.51 2.18 15.68
N GLY A 139 0.71 3.14 16.18
CA GLY A 139 0.75 3.59 17.57
C GLY A 139 1.93 4.49 17.91
N ILE A 140 2.60 5.06 16.92
CA ILE A 140 3.72 5.99 17.12
C ILE A 140 3.18 7.38 17.43
N ASP A 141 3.55 7.94 18.56
CA ASP A 141 3.28 9.34 18.86
C ASP A 141 4.28 10.23 18.13
N ILE A 142 3.79 10.91 17.10
CA ILE A 142 4.57 11.85 16.30
C ILE A 142 4.43 13.29 16.74
N THR A 143 3.60 13.58 17.76
CA THR A 143 3.32 14.96 18.22
C THR A 143 4.42 15.52 19.14
N ILE A 144 5.28 14.67 19.66
CA ILE A 144 6.39 15.03 20.56
C ILE A 144 7.65 15.41 19.75
N PRO A 145 8.57 16.20 20.35
CA PRO A 145 9.85 16.56 19.72
C PRO A 145 10.85 15.38 19.78
N ASP A 146 10.56 14.30 19.08
CA ASP A 146 11.34 13.06 19.04
C ASP A 146 11.31 12.51 17.61
N GLY A 147 12.48 12.18 17.06
CA GLY A 147 12.61 11.69 15.68
C GLY A 147 12.08 10.27 15.55
N ARG A 148 11.13 10.07 14.65
CA ARG A 148 10.54 8.77 14.30
C ARG A 148 10.70 8.49 12.82
N MET A 149 11.24 7.33 12.46
CA MET A 149 11.34 6.92 11.07
C MET A 149 10.41 5.77 10.76
N ILE A 150 9.69 5.92 9.67
CA ILE A 150 8.77 4.90 9.16
C ILE A 150 9.09 4.60 7.70
N ILE A 151 8.94 3.34 7.32
CA ILE A 151 9.05 2.85 5.95
C ILE A 151 7.78 2.06 5.66
N ASP A 152 6.90 2.61 4.85
CA ASP A 152 5.68 1.94 4.41
C ASP A 152 5.90 1.31 3.04
N ILE A 153 5.80 -0.02 2.98
CA ILE A 153 6.04 -0.79 1.76
C ILE A 153 4.70 -1.33 1.28
N GLY A 154 4.06 -0.56 0.43
CA GLY A 154 2.77 -0.90 -0.14
C GLY A 154 2.83 -1.89 -1.32
N GLY A 155 1.81 -1.83 -2.18
CA GLY A 155 1.78 -2.61 -3.42
C GLY A 155 2.57 -1.96 -4.56
N GLY A 156 2.44 -0.65 -4.74
CA GLY A 156 3.02 0.12 -5.84
C GLY A 156 4.18 1.02 -5.44
N THR A 157 4.18 1.54 -4.21
CA THR A 157 5.17 2.49 -3.69
C THR A 157 5.74 2.03 -2.36
N THR A 158 6.94 2.51 -2.06
CA THR A 158 7.52 2.49 -0.72
C THR A 158 7.72 3.94 -0.30
N ASP A 159 7.03 4.34 0.76
CA ASP A 159 7.05 5.67 1.33
C ASP A 159 7.90 5.67 2.61
N ILE A 160 8.92 6.52 2.61
CA ILE A 160 9.94 6.59 3.66
C ILE A 160 9.90 7.99 4.25
N ALA A 161 9.70 8.12 5.55
CA ALA A 161 9.67 9.42 6.20
C ALA A 161 10.30 9.43 7.60
N VAL A 162 10.86 10.58 7.93
CA VAL A 162 11.20 10.98 9.30
C VAL A 162 10.17 12.02 9.74
N LEU A 163 9.55 11.73 10.88
CA LEU A 163 8.45 12.48 11.47
C LEU A 163 8.86 13.02 12.83
N SER A 164 8.40 14.21 13.18
CA SER A 164 8.53 14.83 14.50
C SER A 164 7.58 16.00 14.63
N LEU A 165 7.11 16.34 15.83
CA LEU A 165 6.25 17.50 16.13
C LEU A 165 5.01 17.57 15.22
N GLY A 166 4.35 16.44 14.97
CA GLY A 166 3.13 16.35 14.18
C GLY A 166 3.32 16.56 12.67
N GLY A 167 4.56 16.53 12.16
CA GLY A 167 4.83 16.79 10.75
C GLY A 167 5.97 15.96 10.16
N LYS A 168 6.14 16.10 8.83
CA LYS A 168 7.24 15.48 8.09
C LYS A 168 8.49 16.36 8.12
N VAL A 169 9.62 15.80 8.57
CA VAL A 169 10.94 16.45 8.54
C VAL A 169 11.65 16.14 7.21
N LYS A 170 11.67 14.88 6.84
CA LYS A 170 12.18 14.38 5.55
C LYS A 170 11.29 13.25 5.07
N ALA A 171 11.06 13.19 3.77
CA ALA A 171 10.34 12.08 3.15
C ALA A 171 10.83 11.85 1.72
N THR A 172 10.66 10.63 1.26
CA THR A 172 10.80 10.23 -0.14
C THR A 172 9.83 9.10 -0.45
N SER A 173 9.44 8.97 -1.71
CA SER A 173 8.66 7.86 -2.20
C SER A 173 9.40 7.22 -3.36
N VAL A 174 9.49 5.89 -3.37
CA VAL A 174 10.12 5.14 -4.45
C VAL A 174 9.14 4.13 -5.04
N ARG A 175 9.18 3.96 -6.36
CA ARG A 175 8.34 3.01 -7.10
C ARG A 175 8.99 1.62 -7.10
N VAL A 176 9.20 1.10 -5.89
CA VAL A 176 9.68 -0.27 -5.63
C VAL A 176 8.88 -0.80 -4.46
N ALA A 177 8.01 -1.77 -4.70
CA ALA A 177 7.06 -2.28 -3.71
C ALA A 177 6.56 -3.68 -4.09
N GLY A 178 5.55 -4.18 -3.41
CA GLY A 178 5.07 -5.55 -3.53
C GLY A 178 4.85 -6.07 -4.95
N ASN A 179 4.25 -5.25 -5.84
CA ASN A 179 3.99 -5.63 -7.23
C ASN A 179 5.28 -5.75 -8.06
N HIS A 180 6.29 -4.95 -7.75
CA HIS A 180 7.58 -5.00 -8.43
C HIS A 180 8.33 -6.29 -8.09
N TYR A 181 8.23 -6.78 -6.84
CA TYR A 181 8.74 -8.10 -6.48
C TYR A 181 8.04 -9.21 -7.28
N ASP A 182 6.72 -9.14 -7.45
CA ASP A 182 5.97 -10.12 -8.26
C ASP A 182 6.42 -10.10 -9.73
N GLU A 183 6.63 -8.92 -10.31
CA GLU A 183 7.10 -8.76 -11.69
C GLU A 183 8.52 -9.31 -11.87
N GLU A 184 9.44 -9.04 -10.95
CA GLU A 184 10.81 -9.55 -11.03
C GLU A 184 10.85 -11.07 -10.79
N ILE A 185 10.03 -11.62 -9.90
CA ILE A 185 9.88 -13.07 -9.74
C ILE A 185 9.34 -13.71 -11.02
N LEU A 186 8.33 -13.09 -11.67
CA LEU A 186 7.82 -13.56 -12.98
C LEU A 186 8.93 -13.61 -14.03
N LYS A 187 9.72 -12.56 -14.17
CA LYS A 187 10.84 -12.48 -15.11
C LYS A 187 11.92 -13.52 -14.79
N HIS A 188 12.26 -13.64 -13.52
CA HIS A 188 13.30 -14.58 -13.05
C HIS A 188 12.89 -16.03 -13.30
N VAL A 189 11.67 -16.42 -12.92
CA VAL A 189 11.12 -17.77 -13.18
C VAL A 189 11.08 -18.07 -14.67
N ARG A 190 10.66 -17.12 -15.48
CA ARG A 190 10.65 -17.26 -16.94
C ARG A 190 12.05 -17.52 -17.50
N ASN A 191 13.03 -16.75 -17.04
CA ASN A 191 14.40 -16.83 -17.55
C ASN A 191 15.11 -18.10 -17.06
N LYS A 192 15.01 -18.41 -15.77
CA LYS A 192 15.73 -19.52 -15.14
C LYS A 192 15.14 -20.88 -15.48
N PHE A 193 13.81 -21.00 -15.48
CA PHE A 193 13.11 -22.27 -15.65
C PHE A 193 12.45 -22.44 -17.02
N SER A 194 12.48 -21.42 -17.88
CA SER A 194 11.79 -21.41 -19.18
C SER A 194 10.27 -21.71 -19.06
N ILE A 195 9.62 -21.19 -18.01
CA ILE A 195 8.21 -21.39 -17.71
C ILE A 195 7.50 -20.05 -17.59
N ALA A 196 6.33 -19.94 -18.24
CA ALA A 196 5.40 -18.82 -18.01
C ALA A 196 4.43 -19.17 -16.89
N ILE A 197 4.39 -18.32 -15.86
CA ILE A 197 3.44 -18.39 -14.74
C ILE A 197 2.55 -17.15 -14.72
N GLY A 198 1.43 -17.20 -14.00
CA GLY A 198 0.56 -16.04 -13.78
C GLY A 198 1.01 -15.18 -12.58
N GLN A 199 0.54 -13.94 -12.54
CA GLN A 199 0.85 -12.98 -11.49
C GLN A 199 0.49 -13.50 -10.09
N ARG A 200 -0.64 -14.18 -9.95
CA ARG A 200 -1.04 -14.80 -8.69
C ARG A 200 -0.04 -15.84 -8.18
N THR A 201 0.55 -16.63 -9.09
CA THR A 201 1.60 -17.61 -8.71
C THR A 201 2.88 -16.91 -8.26
N ALA A 202 3.24 -15.78 -8.89
CA ALA A 202 4.38 -14.98 -8.47
C ALA A 202 4.17 -14.36 -7.08
N GLU A 203 2.97 -13.83 -6.82
CA GLU A 203 2.61 -13.32 -5.49
C GLU A 203 2.64 -14.42 -4.42
N GLU A 204 2.18 -15.64 -4.74
CA GLU A 204 2.27 -16.78 -3.83
C GLU A 204 3.72 -17.18 -3.56
N LEU A 205 4.60 -17.15 -4.58
CA LEU A 205 6.03 -17.35 -4.41
C LEU A 205 6.66 -16.27 -3.53
N LYS A 206 6.34 -15.01 -3.77
CA LYS A 206 6.80 -13.89 -2.93
C LYS A 206 6.44 -14.12 -1.46
N LYS A 207 5.18 -14.45 -1.18
CA LYS A 207 4.67 -14.59 0.19
C LYS A 207 5.21 -15.82 0.93
N LYS A 208 5.48 -16.92 0.21
CA LYS A 208 5.80 -18.22 0.84
C LYS A 208 7.26 -18.63 0.73
N VAL A 209 7.97 -18.17 -0.30
CA VAL A 209 9.29 -18.68 -0.66
C VAL A 209 10.34 -17.58 -0.71
N ALA A 210 9.96 -16.37 -1.12
CA ALA A 210 10.91 -15.27 -1.25
C ALA A 210 11.43 -14.81 0.12
N CYS A 211 12.74 -14.57 0.19
CA CYS A 211 13.41 -14.15 1.41
C CYS A 211 14.69 -13.37 1.06
N CYS A 212 15.01 -12.33 1.84
CA CYS A 212 16.34 -11.73 1.79
C CYS A 212 17.37 -12.71 2.39
N PRO A 213 18.57 -12.87 1.78
CA PRO A 213 19.58 -13.86 2.20
C PRO A 213 20.09 -13.70 3.63
N GLN A 214 19.90 -12.52 4.25
CA GLN A 214 20.28 -12.24 5.63
C GLN A 214 19.55 -13.14 6.65
N LYS A 215 18.39 -13.66 6.28
CA LYS A 215 17.65 -14.62 7.09
C LYS A 215 18.03 -16.05 6.68
N THR A 216 19.07 -16.58 7.29
CA THR A 216 19.69 -17.86 6.90
C THR A 216 18.92 -19.10 7.36
N ASP A 217 18.03 -18.98 8.33
CA ASP A 217 17.18 -20.06 8.84
C ASP A 217 15.91 -20.29 8.03
N PHE A 218 15.61 -19.43 7.03
CA PHE A 218 14.48 -19.55 6.14
C PHE A 218 14.87 -20.28 4.85
N ASN A 219 14.29 -21.43 4.60
CA ASN A 219 14.53 -22.23 3.39
C ASN A 219 13.27 -23.02 3.02
N GLU A 220 12.46 -22.40 2.18
CA GLU A 220 11.20 -22.94 1.71
C GLU A 220 11.26 -23.36 0.24
N MET A 221 10.36 -24.24 -0.16
CA MET A 221 10.21 -24.70 -1.54
C MET A 221 8.73 -24.81 -1.90
N MET A 222 8.39 -24.38 -3.11
CA MET A 222 7.01 -24.45 -3.61
C MET A 222 6.96 -25.05 -5.01
N GLU A 223 6.11 -26.08 -5.23
CA GLU A 223 5.76 -26.55 -6.57
C GLU A 223 4.86 -25.55 -7.25
N ILE A 224 5.28 -25.02 -8.39
CA ILE A 224 4.48 -24.14 -9.24
C ILE A 224 4.06 -24.84 -10.52
N LYS A 225 2.93 -24.41 -11.09
CA LYS A 225 2.41 -24.87 -12.36
C LYS A 225 2.43 -23.73 -13.37
N GLY A 226 2.87 -24.04 -14.58
CA GLY A 226 2.94 -23.06 -15.65
C GLY A 226 2.92 -23.70 -17.02
N ARG A 227 3.19 -22.88 -18.03
CA ARG A 227 3.34 -23.33 -19.42
C ARG A 227 4.81 -23.27 -19.82
N SER A 228 5.36 -24.40 -20.25
CA SER A 228 6.72 -24.46 -20.80
C SER A 228 6.83 -23.54 -22.02
N LEU A 229 7.86 -22.70 -22.04
CA LEU A 229 8.17 -21.85 -23.18
C LEU A 229 8.85 -22.64 -24.33
N LEU A 230 9.42 -23.80 -24.01
CA LEU A 230 10.09 -24.67 -24.99
C LEU A 230 9.11 -25.56 -25.74
N THR A 231 8.13 -26.13 -25.03
CA THR A 231 7.20 -27.13 -25.60
C THR A 231 5.78 -26.61 -25.76
N GLY A 232 5.43 -25.49 -25.13
CA GLY A 232 4.06 -24.97 -25.07
C GLY A 232 3.11 -25.72 -24.14
N LEU A 233 3.55 -26.82 -23.52
CA LEU A 233 2.72 -27.72 -22.70
C LEU A 233 2.71 -27.29 -21.22
N PRO A 234 1.67 -27.68 -20.45
CA PRO A 234 1.65 -27.53 -19.00
C PRO A 234 2.79 -28.32 -18.34
N VAL A 235 3.46 -27.67 -17.38
CA VAL A 235 4.58 -28.26 -16.64
C VAL A 235 4.52 -27.87 -15.18
N ARG A 236 5.25 -28.60 -14.33
CA ARG A 236 5.48 -28.28 -12.92
C ARG A 236 6.97 -28.15 -12.67
N VAL A 237 7.32 -27.25 -11.76
CA VAL A 237 8.69 -27.07 -11.29
C VAL A 237 8.68 -26.68 -9.82
N ASN A 238 9.71 -27.08 -9.09
CA ASN A 238 9.94 -26.62 -7.72
C ASN A 238 10.81 -25.37 -7.76
N VAL A 239 10.40 -24.34 -7.03
CA VAL A 239 11.15 -23.10 -6.83
C VAL A 239 11.49 -23.00 -5.35
N SER A 240 12.77 -22.84 -5.04
CA SER A 240 13.30 -22.71 -3.68
C SER A 240 13.57 -21.24 -3.32
N THR A 241 13.74 -20.99 -2.02
CA THR A 241 14.15 -19.67 -1.51
C THR A 241 15.43 -19.17 -2.17
N SER A 242 16.45 -20.04 -2.33
CA SER A 242 17.72 -19.65 -2.97
C SER A 242 17.57 -19.29 -4.44
N ASP A 243 16.56 -19.83 -5.13
CA ASP A 243 16.27 -19.45 -6.51
C ASP A 243 15.80 -18.00 -6.63
N LEU A 244 15.24 -17.42 -5.58
CA LEU A 244 14.64 -16.09 -5.57
C LEU A 244 15.51 -15.02 -4.91
N TYR A 245 16.71 -15.36 -4.40
CA TYR A 245 17.58 -14.38 -3.74
C TYR A 245 17.94 -13.19 -4.62
N GLU A 246 18.32 -13.45 -5.87
CA GLU A 246 18.74 -12.39 -6.79
C GLU A 246 17.65 -11.34 -7.06
N PRO A 247 16.43 -11.72 -7.52
CA PRO A 247 15.36 -10.75 -7.76
C PRO A 247 14.89 -10.04 -6.48
N VAL A 248 14.94 -10.72 -5.34
CA VAL A 248 14.56 -10.13 -4.05
C VAL A 248 15.57 -9.08 -3.61
N MET A 249 16.86 -9.40 -3.65
CA MET A 249 17.92 -8.48 -3.23
C MET A 249 18.00 -7.25 -4.10
N MET A 250 17.88 -7.39 -5.42
CA MET A 250 17.93 -6.28 -6.35
C MET A 250 16.91 -5.16 -6.00
N LEU A 251 15.71 -5.52 -5.55
CA LEU A 251 14.68 -4.57 -5.15
C LEU A 251 14.87 -4.09 -3.70
N SER A 252 15.25 -4.97 -2.79
CA SER A 252 15.50 -4.62 -1.38
C SER A 252 16.64 -3.61 -1.24
N GLU A 253 17.69 -3.71 -2.07
CA GLU A 253 18.79 -2.75 -2.13
C GLU A 253 18.34 -1.35 -2.55
N GLN A 254 17.36 -1.24 -3.44
CA GLN A 254 16.81 0.06 -3.84
C GLN A 254 16.05 0.70 -2.67
N ILE A 255 15.27 -0.09 -1.90
CA ILE A 255 14.58 0.38 -0.70
C ILE A 255 15.60 0.81 0.37
N GLY A 256 16.60 -0.03 0.64
CA GLY A 256 17.68 0.27 1.59
C GLY A 256 18.44 1.55 1.26
N THR A 257 18.81 1.72 -0.02
CA THR A 257 19.46 2.93 -0.51
C THR A 257 18.59 4.18 -0.31
N ALA A 258 17.30 4.10 -0.61
CA ALA A 258 16.40 5.22 -0.41
C ALA A 258 16.23 5.57 1.08
N ALA A 259 16.14 4.56 1.94
CA ALA A 259 16.05 4.76 3.39
C ALA A 259 17.34 5.41 3.96
N HIS A 260 18.49 4.94 3.51
CA HIS A 260 19.80 5.53 3.88
C HIS A 260 19.88 7.00 3.46
N GLN A 261 19.44 7.36 2.25
CA GLN A 261 19.42 8.75 1.77
C GLN A 261 18.51 9.67 2.59
N VAL A 262 17.40 9.14 3.13
CA VAL A 262 16.53 9.90 4.04
C VAL A 262 17.23 10.15 5.37
N LEU A 263 17.88 9.14 5.95
CA LEU A 263 18.66 9.29 7.19
C LEU A 263 19.81 10.26 7.02
N GLU A 264 20.57 10.18 5.94
CA GLU A 264 21.70 11.08 5.65
C GLU A 264 21.29 12.56 5.61
N LYS A 265 20.06 12.84 5.14
CA LYS A 265 19.50 14.19 5.04
C LYS A 265 18.72 14.62 6.29
N THR A 266 18.65 13.77 7.31
CA THR A 266 17.93 14.03 8.57
C THR A 266 18.83 14.84 9.51
N PRO A 267 18.29 15.85 10.23
CA PRO A 267 19.04 16.59 11.24
C PRO A 267 19.68 15.65 12.28
N PRO A 268 20.92 15.95 12.74
CA PRO A 268 21.68 15.06 13.63
C PRO A 268 20.95 14.65 14.91
N GLU A 269 20.21 15.57 15.55
CA GLU A 269 19.44 15.30 16.76
C GLU A 269 18.36 14.24 16.52
N LEU A 270 17.62 14.38 15.42
CA LEU A 270 16.58 13.42 15.04
C LEU A 270 17.17 12.08 14.55
N ALA A 271 18.35 12.11 13.92
CA ALA A 271 19.06 10.88 13.58
C ALA A 271 19.50 10.12 14.85
N GLY A 272 19.93 10.84 15.90
CA GLY A 272 20.20 10.28 17.21
C GLY A 272 18.95 9.68 17.89
N ASP A 273 17.79 10.33 17.72
CA ASP A 273 16.52 9.78 18.19
C ASP A 273 16.16 8.49 17.47
N ILE A 274 16.31 8.45 16.13
CA ILE A 274 16.03 7.27 15.32
C ILE A 274 16.96 6.11 15.69
N TYR A 275 18.22 6.38 16.01
CA TYR A 275 19.14 5.36 16.50
C TYR A 275 18.66 4.71 17.80
N ARG A 276 18.01 5.46 18.69
CA ARG A 276 17.41 4.97 19.94
C ARG A 276 16.07 4.29 19.73
N ASN A 277 15.22 4.87 18.88
CA ASN A 277 13.81 4.45 18.69
C ASN A 277 13.66 3.33 17.66
N GLY A 278 14.66 3.15 16.78
CA GLY A 278 14.57 2.26 15.64
C GLY A 278 13.74 2.82 14.48
N VAL A 279 13.55 1.97 13.48
CA VAL A 279 12.74 2.22 12.30
C VAL A 279 11.56 1.25 12.28
N VAL A 280 10.37 1.73 11.96
CA VAL A 280 9.17 0.88 11.89
C VAL A 280 8.80 0.64 10.43
N LEU A 281 8.64 -0.64 10.06
CA LEU A 281 8.13 -1.06 8.76
C LEU A 281 6.62 -1.26 8.81
N THR A 282 5.94 -0.79 7.78
CA THR A 282 4.50 -0.94 7.56
C THR A 282 4.21 -1.37 6.12
N GLY A 283 2.94 -1.58 5.83
CA GLY A 283 2.51 -2.09 4.53
C GLY A 283 2.69 -3.60 4.35
N GLY A 284 2.07 -4.13 3.30
CA GLY A 284 2.12 -5.57 3.02
C GLY A 284 3.53 -6.10 2.71
N GLY A 285 4.38 -5.24 2.10
CA GLY A 285 5.77 -5.57 1.75
C GLY A 285 6.68 -5.72 2.97
N ALA A 286 6.32 -5.11 4.11
CA ALA A 286 7.06 -5.28 5.37
C ALA A 286 7.12 -6.74 5.86
N GLN A 287 6.21 -7.59 5.37
CA GLN A 287 6.15 -9.01 5.72
C GLN A 287 7.10 -9.90 4.88
N LEU A 288 7.86 -9.33 3.95
CA LEU A 288 8.85 -10.08 3.18
C LEU A 288 9.93 -10.64 4.11
N HIS A 289 10.11 -11.96 4.08
CA HIS A 289 11.05 -12.63 4.95
C HIS A 289 12.48 -12.10 4.77
N GLY A 290 13.16 -11.85 5.88
CA GLY A 290 14.55 -11.36 5.89
C GLY A 290 14.73 -9.88 5.55
N LEU A 291 13.68 -9.16 5.17
CA LEU A 291 13.78 -7.72 4.85
C LEU A 291 14.13 -6.88 6.07
N THR A 292 13.58 -7.21 7.22
CA THR A 292 13.86 -6.55 8.51
C THR A 292 15.33 -6.69 8.89
N GLU A 293 15.86 -7.91 8.76
CA GLU A 293 17.27 -8.24 9.02
C GLU A 293 18.19 -7.50 8.03
N TYR A 294 17.81 -7.48 6.75
CA TYR A 294 18.55 -6.74 5.73
C TYR A 294 18.61 -5.25 6.04
N LEU A 295 17.46 -4.61 6.26
CA LEU A 295 17.40 -3.17 6.53
C LEU A 295 18.09 -2.79 7.85
N SER A 296 18.02 -3.64 8.88
CA SER A 296 18.74 -3.41 10.13
C SER A 296 20.27 -3.40 9.94
N GLN A 297 20.78 -4.29 9.08
CA GLN A 297 22.22 -4.32 8.74
C GLN A 297 22.64 -3.12 7.89
N GLU A 298 21.79 -2.73 6.92
CA GLU A 298 22.07 -1.64 5.99
C GLU A 298 22.04 -0.27 6.70
N LEU A 299 21.02 -0.04 7.53
CA LEU A 299 20.80 1.24 8.21
C LEU A 299 21.55 1.34 9.54
N LYS A 300 22.07 0.23 10.07
CA LYS A 300 22.74 0.12 11.39
C LYS A 300 21.89 0.61 12.55
N VAL A 301 20.59 0.46 12.43
CA VAL A 301 19.58 0.72 13.47
C VAL A 301 18.62 -0.45 13.56
N GLU A 302 17.98 -0.60 14.71
CA GLU A 302 16.94 -1.62 14.85
C GLU A 302 15.78 -1.33 13.92
N VAL A 303 15.33 -2.34 13.17
CA VAL A 303 14.17 -2.26 12.28
C VAL A 303 13.14 -3.27 12.76
N THR A 304 11.92 -2.83 12.98
CA THR A 304 10.82 -3.67 13.46
C THR A 304 9.60 -3.54 12.56
N VAL A 305 8.79 -4.59 12.50
CA VAL A 305 7.52 -4.56 11.76
C VAL A 305 6.40 -4.13 12.70
N SER A 306 5.53 -3.23 12.24
CA SER A 306 4.30 -2.85 12.96
C SER A 306 3.47 -4.11 13.29
N PRO A 307 2.77 -4.15 14.43
CA PRO A 307 1.93 -5.31 14.82
C PRO A 307 0.87 -5.67 13.79
N ASP A 308 0.33 -4.69 13.08
CA ASP A 308 -0.65 -4.89 12.00
C ASP A 308 -0.24 -4.09 10.75
N PRO A 309 0.83 -4.52 10.05
CA PRO A 309 1.45 -3.71 9.01
C PRO A 309 0.54 -3.47 7.80
N VAL A 310 -0.39 -4.36 7.52
CA VAL A 310 -1.31 -4.26 6.36
C VAL A 310 -2.40 -3.22 6.60
N ASN A 311 -2.89 -3.11 7.84
CA ASN A 311 -4.05 -2.29 8.17
C ASN A 311 -3.70 -0.95 8.82
N CYS A 312 -2.44 -0.75 9.22
CA CYS A 312 -2.03 0.43 9.99
C CYS A 312 -2.32 1.75 9.27
N VAL A 313 -2.12 1.83 7.95
CA VAL A 313 -2.43 3.05 7.18
C VAL A 313 -3.92 3.40 7.27
N ALA A 314 -4.80 2.43 7.05
CA ALA A 314 -6.25 2.66 7.14
C ALA A 314 -6.69 3.04 8.57
N LEU A 315 -6.14 2.34 9.58
CA LEU A 315 -6.42 2.63 10.99
C LEU A 315 -5.95 4.04 11.36
N GLY A 316 -4.72 4.41 11.01
CA GLY A 316 -4.17 5.74 11.26
C GLY A 316 -4.92 6.84 10.51
N THR A 317 -5.38 6.54 9.29
CA THR A 317 -6.24 7.44 8.51
C THR A 317 -7.55 7.72 9.25
N ALA A 318 -8.20 6.71 9.82
CA ALA A 318 -9.39 6.91 10.64
C ALA A 318 -9.10 7.71 11.92
N MET A 319 -7.99 7.39 12.61
CA MET A 319 -7.54 8.09 13.84
C MET A 319 -7.23 9.56 13.60
N SER A 320 -6.75 9.93 12.41
CA SER A 320 -6.39 11.31 12.08
C SER A 320 -7.56 12.30 12.20
N LEU A 321 -8.79 11.84 11.99
CA LEU A 321 -10.01 12.66 12.15
C LEU A 321 -10.24 13.16 13.58
N GLY A 322 -9.67 12.47 14.56
CA GLY A 322 -9.67 12.90 15.98
C GLY A 322 -8.43 13.69 16.39
N LEU A 323 -7.37 13.67 15.57
CA LEU A 323 -6.06 14.25 15.89
C LEU A 323 -5.69 15.44 15.00
N GLY A 324 -6.54 15.84 14.05
CA GLY A 324 -6.24 16.82 13.01
C GLY A 324 -5.64 18.13 13.54
N ASP A 325 -6.12 18.63 14.70
CA ASP A 325 -5.61 19.85 15.32
C ASP A 325 -4.19 19.73 15.88
N LYS A 326 -3.64 18.50 15.98
CA LYS A 326 -2.29 18.22 16.45
C LYS A 326 -1.31 17.91 15.32
N LEU A 327 -1.80 17.83 14.09
CA LEU A 327 -1.00 17.55 12.90
C LEU A 327 -0.63 18.86 12.22
N GLU A 328 0.64 19.21 12.25
CA GLU A 328 1.15 20.47 11.69
C GLU A 328 1.21 20.46 10.16
N THR A 329 1.46 19.30 9.58
CA THR A 329 1.53 19.12 8.10
C THR A 329 0.98 17.77 7.69
N GLY A 330 0.62 17.63 6.39
CA GLY A 330 0.20 16.35 5.80
C GLY A 330 -1.19 15.89 6.23
N PHE A 331 -2.00 16.78 6.82
CA PHE A 331 -3.44 16.59 7.04
C PHE A 331 -4.16 17.87 6.60
N THR A 332 -5.10 17.75 5.67
CA THR A 332 -5.72 18.91 5.02
C THR A 332 -7.23 18.70 4.88
N ASP A 333 -8.02 19.72 5.25
CA ASP A 333 -9.45 19.77 4.90
C ASP A 333 -9.58 20.10 3.40
N ALA A 334 -9.94 19.11 2.63
CA ALA A 334 -10.15 19.18 1.19
C ALA A 334 -11.64 19.25 0.82
N THR A 335 -12.52 19.51 1.79
CA THR A 335 -13.96 19.61 1.56
C THR A 335 -14.28 20.71 0.54
N PRO A 336 -14.95 20.41 -0.58
CA PRO A 336 -15.32 21.43 -1.55
C PRO A 336 -16.18 22.51 -0.91
N ARG A 337 -15.72 23.75 -0.95
CA ARG A 337 -16.53 24.89 -0.49
C ARG A 337 -17.62 25.14 -1.52
N ILE A 338 -18.85 24.76 -1.18
CA ILE A 338 -20.01 25.16 -1.99
C ILE A 338 -20.04 26.68 -1.97
N GLY A 339 -19.62 27.29 -3.07
CA GLY A 339 -19.67 28.75 -3.21
C GLY A 339 -21.11 29.22 -2.95
N ARG A 340 -21.29 30.12 -1.97
CA ARG A 340 -22.50 30.91 -1.90
C ARG A 340 -22.57 31.72 -3.22
N ARG A 341 -23.38 31.22 -4.17
CA ARG A 341 -23.85 32.06 -5.27
C ARG A 341 -24.91 33.05 -4.76
#